data_4671554b5b2a7be56b66148bc509d877
#
_entry.id   4671554b5b2a7be56b66148bc509d877
#
_cell.length_a   1.000
_cell.length_b   1.000
_cell.length_c   1.000
_cell.angle_alpha   90.00
_cell.angle_beta   90.00
_cell.angle_gamma   90.00
#
_symmetry.space_group_name_H-M   'P 1'
#
loop_
_entity.id
_entity.type
_entity.pdbx_description
1 polymer ?
#
loop_
_entity_poly.entity_id
_entity_poly.type
_entity_poly.pdbx_seq_one_letter_code
_entity_poly.pdbx_strand_id
1 'polypeptide(L)'
;HAVIIEGFAAYDDEDTLMARVRDSWPSAFDVRGEERLRGIGHYMSPKVWVGQFGFTFYHAATVPLNVGLHKDHDFCPVPGFREVHTQIMGFGKMQQCTERNIATLYLEEPMAPGQTHRPMYDDECNYPWHQFETITPSIFLAVEMLPEGAIPPNL
;
A
#
# COMPACT_ATOMS: atom_id res chain seq x y z
N HIS A 1 -8.44 -14.91 7.76
CA HIS A 1 -9.17 -13.71 7.41
C HIS A 1 -9.03 -13.46 5.91
N ALA A 2 -10.04 -12.92 5.27
CA ALA A 2 -10.03 -12.61 3.84
C ALA A 2 -10.73 -11.26 3.60
N VAL A 3 -10.29 -10.54 2.58
CA VAL A 3 -11.00 -9.38 2.04
C VAL A 3 -11.72 -9.84 0.77
N ILE A 4 -13.02 -9.60 0.71
CA ILE A 4 -13.84 -9.91 -0.46
C ILE A 4 -14.29 -8.58 -1.06
N ILE A 5 -13.97 -8.36 -2.34
CA ILE A 5 -14.38 -7.17 -3.08
C ILE A 5 -15.47 -7.60 -4.07
N GLU A 6 -16.68 -7.12 -3.85
CA GLU A 6 -17.83 -7.41 -4.71
C GLU A 6 -17.98 -6.34 -5.81
N GLY A 7 -18.58 -6.73 -6.91
CA GLY A 7 -18.91 -5.81 -8.01
C GLY A 7 -17.71 -5.31 -8.82
N PHE A 8 -16.54 -5.93 -8.65
CA PHE A 8 -15.30 -5.53 -9.33
C PHE A 8 -15.42 -5.54 -10.87
N ALA A 9 -16.18 -6.49 -11.42
CA ALA A 9 -16.45 -6.58 -12.85
C ALA A 9 -17.20 -5.36 -13.44
N ALA A 10 -17.78 -4.50 -12.61
CA ALA A 10 -18.40 -3.25 -13.06
C ALA A 10 -17.37 -2.18 -13.47
N TYR A 11 -16.08 -2.44 -13.31
CA TYR A 11 -14.97 -1.53 -13.60
C TYR A 11 -14.04 -2.09 -14.67
N ASP A 12 -14.61 -2.67 -15.73
CA ASP A 12 -13.84 -3.20 -16.87
C ASP A 12 -13.12 -2.08 -17.67
N ASP A 13 -13.56 -0.83 -17.53
CA ASP A 13 -12.92 0.34 -18.10
C ASP A 13 -11.88 0.90 -17.14
N GLU A 14 -10.67 0.37 -17.23
CA GLU A 14 -9.55 0.72 -16.40
C GLU A 14 -9.15 2.21 -16.50
N ASP A 15 -9.21 2.77 -17.71
CA ASP A 15 -8.86 4.18 -17.96
C ASP A 15 -9.86 5.13 -17.29
N THR A 16 -11.16 4.84 -17.39
CA THR A 16 -12.20 5.64 -16.75
C THR A 16 -12.12 5.54 -15.22
N LEU A 17 -11.87 4.35 -14.66
CA LEU A 17 -11.68 4.17 -13.23
C LEU A 17 -10.47 4.97 -12.76
N MET A 18 -9.34 4.85 -13.43
CA MET A 18 -8.10 5.58 -13.09
C MET A 18 -8.27 7.10 -13.17
N ALA A 19 -9.02 7.61 -14.15
CA ALA A 19 -9.35 9.03 -14.23
C ALA A 19 -10.18 9.49 -13.03
N ARG A 20 -11.22 8.74 -12.67
CA ARG A 20 -12.08 9.04 -11.51
C ARG A 20 -11.31 9.01 -10.19
N VAL A 21 -10.38 8.09 -10.02
CA VAL A 21 -9.50 8.03 -8.85
C VAL A 21 -8.64 9.29 -8.75
N ARG A 22 -7.98 9.67 -9.82
CA ARG A 22 -7.15 10.90 -9.87
C ARG A 22 -7.95 12.15 -9.51
N ASP A 23 -9.20 12.19 -9.93
CA ASP A 23 -10.08 13.35 -9.72
C ASP A 23 -10.70 13.38 -8.31
N SER A 24 -10.70 12.25 -7.58
CA SER A 24 -11.42 12.10 -6.31
C SER A 24 -10.53 11.83 -5.10
N TRP A 25 -9.35 11.25 -5.27
CA TRP A 25 -8.45 10.93 -4.16
C TRP A 25 -7.32 11.96 -4.05
N PRO A 26 -6.99 12.40 -2.84
CA PRO A 26 -5.83 13.26 -2.62
C PRO A 26 -4.53 12.52 -2.93
N SER A 27 -3.47 13.27 -3.22
CA SER A 27 -2.15 12.67 -3.31
C SER A 27 -1.70 12.13 -1.96
N ALA A 28 -0.94 11.05 -1.97
CA ALA A 28 -0.38 10.49 -0.74
C ALA A 28 0.58 11.49 -0.05
N PHE A 29 1.24 12.37 -0.83
CA PHE A 29 2.04 13.45 -0.28
C PHE A 29 1.19 14.44 0.52
N ASP A 30 0.05 14.88 -0.01
CA ASP A 30 -0.82 15.86 0.67
C ASP A 30 -1.41 15.29 1.98
N VAL A 31 -1.64 13.98 2.03
CA VAL A 31 -2.18 13.31 3.22
C VAL A 31 -1.11 13.03 4.26
N ARG A 32 0.07 12.54 3.85
CA ARG A 32 1.11 12.03 4.76
C ARG A 32 2.24 13.01 5.03
N GLY A 33 2.48 13.98 4.14
CA GLY A 33 3.58 14.94 4.25
C GLY A 33 4.99 14.35 4.08
N GLU A 34 5.10 13.09 3.67
CA GLU A 34 6.39 12.41 3.51
C GLU A 34 7.10 12.88 2.24
N GLU A 35 8.29 13.49 2.40
CA GLU A 35 9.04 14.11 1.30
C GLU A 35 9.33 13.14 0.14
N ARG A 36 9.51 11.85 0.44
CA ARG A 36 9.71 10.81 -0.59
C ARG A 36 8.52 10.64 -1.54
N LEU A 37 7.34 11.13 -1.18
CA LEU A 37 6.11 11.05 -1.97
C LEU A 37 5.85 12.31 -2.79
N ARG A 38 6.68 13.37 -2.65
CA ARG A 38 6.49 14.64 -3.34
C ARG A 38 6.64 14.48 -4.86
N GLY A 39 5.64 14.96 -5.58
CA GLY A 39 5.69 15.05 -7.05
C GLY A 39 5.52 13.73 -7.79
N ILE A 40 5.23 12.62 -7.08
CA ILE A 40 4.90 11.35 -7.72
C ILE A 40 3.39 11.14 -7.82
N GLY A 41 2.94 10.50 -8.90
CA GLY A 41 1.52 10.17 -9.12
C GLY A 41 1.08 9.00 -8.24
N HIS A 42 0.93 9.28 -6.96
CA HIS A 42 0.50 8.31 -5.95
C HIS A 42 -0.64 8.92 -5.13
N TYR A 43 -1.80 8.30 -5.19
CA TYR A 43 -3.04 8.79 -4.59
C TYR A 43 -3.57 7.77 -3.59
N MET A 44 -4.32 8.23 -2.59
CA MET A 44 -4.88 7.33 -1.59
C MET A 44 -6.33 7.69 -1.26
N SER A 45 -7.15 6.65 -1.07
CA SER A 45 -8.52 6.83 -0.58
C SER A 45 -8.52 7.26 0.89
N PRO A 46 -9.63 7.83 1.39
CA PRO A 46 -9.84 7.89 2.82
C PRO A 46 -9.67 6.51 3.45
N LYS A 47 -9.07 6.47 4.64
CA LYS A 47 -8.93 5.23 5.40
C LYS A 47 -10.26 4.88 6.06
N VAL A 48 -10.62 3.61 6.01
CA VAL A 48 -11.81 3.07 6.68
C VAL A 48 -11.38 2.04 7.71
N TRP A 49 -11.81 2.22 8.96
CA TRP A 49 -11.58 1.26 10.02
C TRP A 49 -12.82 0.38 10.25
N VAL A 50 -12.60 -0.92 10.34
CA VAL A 50 -13.60 -1.90 10.75
C VAL A 50 -13.02 -2.68 11.93
N GLY A 51 -13.38 -2.28 13.12
CA GLY A 51 -12.72 -2.76 14.34
C GLY A 51 -11.23 -2.41 14.33
N GLN A 52 -10.38 -3.41 14.35
CA GLN A 52 -8.91 -3.29 14.37
C GLN A 52 -8.28 -3.32 12.97
N PHE A 53 -9.10 -3.40 11.91
CA PHE A 53 -8.63 -3.48 10.54
C PHE A 53 -8.84 -2.15 9.83
N GLY A 54 -7.75 -1.57 9.34
CA GLY A 54 -7.75 -0.37 8.51
C GLY A 54 -7.63 -0.75 7.03
N PHE A 55 -8.36 -0.05 6.18
CA PHE A 55 -8.37 -0.27 4.74
C PHE A 55 -8.11 1.04 4.02
N THR A 56 -7.09 1.05 3.16
CA THR A 56 -6.76 2.20 2.31
C THR A 56 -6.44 1.70 0.92
N PHE A 57 -7.14 2.19 -0.09
CA PHE A 57 -6.75 1.97 -1.47
C PHE A 57 -5.71 2.99 -1.90
N TYR A 58 -4.74 2.53 -2.66
CA TYR A 58 -3.72 3.35 -3.29
C TYR A 58 -3.78 3.20 -4.80
N HIS A 59 -3.76 4.33 -5.50
CA HIS A 59 -3.56 4.39 -6.93
C HIS A 59 -2.14 4.86 -7.24
N ALA A 60 -1.39 4.03 -7.92
CA ALA A 60 -0.05 4.32 -8.38
C ALA A 60 -0.06 4.53 -9.90
N ALA A 61 -0.10 5.81 -10.32
CA ALA A 61 -0.24 6.21 -11.72
C ALA A 61 1.08 6.35 -12.46
N THR A 62 2.20 6.54 -11.75
CA THR A 62 3.55 6.64 -12.33
C THR A 62 4.10 5.24 -12.57
N VAL A 63 4.82 5.04 -13.68
CA VAL A 63 5.48 3.77 -14.02
C VAL A 63 6.93 4.04 -14.46
N PRO A 64 7.94 3.48 -13.80
CA PRO A 64 7.81 2.82 -12.51
C PRO A 64 7.48 3.83 -11.42
N LEU A 65 6.51 3.54 -10.56
CA LEU A 65 6.37 4.21 -9.29
C LEU A 65 7.27 3.51 -8.30
N ASN A 66 8.14 4.26 -7.68
CA ASN A 66 8.95 3.79 -6.58
C ASN A 66 8.64 4.67 -5.37
N VAL A 67 7.93 4.10 -4.39
CA VAL A 67 7.52 4.84 -3.19
C VAL A 67 8.68 5.12 -2.23
N GLY A 68 9.88 4.66 -2.55
CA GLY A 68 11.08 4.81 -1.73
C GLY A 68 11.16 3.80 -0.58
N LEU A 69 12.38 3.28 -0.38
CA LEU A 69 12.66 2.32 0.69
C LEU A 69 12.40 2.94 2.06
N HIS A 70 11.58 2.27 2.84
CA HIS A 70 11.24 2.60 4.23
C HIS A 70 11.05 1.32 5.04
N LYS A 71 11.06 1.43 6.36
CA LYS A 71 10.73 0.35 7.29
C LYS A 71 9.85 0.83 8.44
N ASP A 72 9.81 2.13 8.66
CA ASP A 72 9.02 2.74 9.70
C ASP A 72 7.66 3.15 9.13
N HIS A 73 6.62 2.94 9.92
CA HIS A 73 5.24 3.26 9.57
C HIS A 73 4.74 4.39 10.49
N ASP A 74 5.41 5.55 10.42
CA ASP A 74 5.17 6.72 11.27
C ASP A 74 3.71 7.21 11.25
N PHE A 75 3.00 6.89 10.17
CA PHE A 75 1.56 7.18 10.06
C PHE A 75 0.69 6.32 10.98
N CYS A 76 1.22 5.24 11.56
CA CYS A 76 0.52 4.42 12.55
C CYS A 76 1.43 4.12 13.75
N PRO A 77 1.42 4.99 14.77
CA PRO A 77 2.32 4.87 15.92
C PRO A 77 1.88 3.80 16.93
N VAL A 78 0.95 2.92 16.57
CA VAL A 78 0.45 1.87 17.46
C VAL A 78 1.46 0.73 17.51
N PRO A 79 2.03 0.39 18.66
CA PRO A 79 2.93 -0.75 18.79
C PRO A 79 2.28 -2.05 18.34
N GLY A 80 3.02 -2.87 17.61
CA GLY A 80 2.50 -4.13 17.05
C GLY A 80 1.64 -3.96 15.80
N PHE A 81 1.68 -2.80 15.16
CA PHE A 81 1.08 -2.55 13.85
C PHE A 81 1.60 -3.53 12.80
N ARG A 82 0.69 -4.05 12.00
CA ARG A 82 0.97 -4.97 10.89
C ARG A 82 0.26 -4.50 9.64
N GLU A 83 0.90 -4.68 8.49
CA GLU A 83 0.34 -4.28 7.20
C GLU A 83 0.66 -5.32 6.13
N VAL A 84 -0.32 -5.57 5.26
CA VAL A 84 -0.13 -6.32 4.01
C VAL A 84 -0.85 -5.59 2.88
N HIS A 85 -0.36 -5.77 1.64
CA HIS A 85 -0.97 -5.18 0.45
C HIS A 85 -1.51 -6.27 -0.47
N THR A 86 -2.69 -6.00 -1.02
CA THR A 86 -3.34 -6.83 -2.04
C THR A 86 -3.42 -6.05 -3.34
N GLN A 87 -2.89 -6.59 -4.42
CA GLN A 87 -3.03 -6.00 -5.74
C GLN A 87 -4.47 -6.14 -6.22
N ILE A 88 -5.07 -5.04 -6.66
CA ILE A 88 -6.46 -4.99 -7.13
C ILE A 88 -6.49 -4.90 -8.65
N MET A 89 -5.74 -3.95 -9.22
CA MET A 89 -5.65 -3.72 -10.66
C MET A 89 -4.20 -3.45 -11.06
N GLY A 90 -3.87 -3.78 -12.30
CA GLY A 90 -2.52 -3.62 -12.82
C GLY A 90 -1.52 -4.58 -12.17
N PHE A 91 -0.22 -4.33 -12.39
CA PHE A 91 0.86 -5.18 -11.91
C PHE A 91 1.92 -4.33 -11.20
N GLY A 92 2.45 -4.89 -10.13
CA GLY A 92 3.53 -4.30 -9.37
C GLY A 92 4.44 -5.37 -8.77
N LYS A 93 5.29 -4.96 -7.88
CA LYS A 93 6.16 -5.85 -7.12
C LYS A 93 6.47 -5.24 -5.76
N MET A 94 6.48 -6.11 -4.75
CA MET A 94 6.94 -5.77 -3.41
C MET A 94 8.41 -6.16 -3.29
N GLN A 95 9.24 -5.24 -2.87
CA GLN A 95 10.68 -5.41 -2.79
C GLN A 95 11.15 -5.28 -1.34
N GLN A 96 12.07 -6.15 -0.91
CA GLN A 96 12.67 -6.12 0.42
C GLN A 96 14.20 -6.07 0.31
N CYS A 97 14.81 -5.17 1.07
CA CYS A 97 16.24 -4.93 1.10
C CYS A 97 16.81 -5.09 2.51
N THR A 98 18.07 -5.46 2.62
CA THR A 98 18.76 -5.54 3.91
C THR A 98 19.13 -4.16 4.46
N GLU A 99 19.31 -3.17 3.57
CA GLU A 99 19.64 -1.79 3.91
C GLU A 99 18.75 -0.82 3.11
N ARG A 100 18.80 0.47 3.44
CA ARG A 100 18.12 1.53 2.68
C ARG A 100 18.81 1.77 1.31
N ASN A 101 19.02 0.70 0.58
CA ASN A 101 19.67 0.70 -0.71
C ASN A 101 19.12 -0.42 -1.58
N ILE A 102 18.60 -0.09 -2.77
CA ILE A 102 18.03 -1.08 -3.69
C ILE A 102 19.05 -2.12 -4.17
N ALA A 103 20.34 -1.80 -4.16
CA ALA A 103 21.39 -2.77 -4.49
C ALA A 103 21.48 -3.94 -3.47
N THR A 104 20.85 -3.81 -2.30
CA THR A 104 20.76 -4.85 -1.27
C THR A 104 19.44 -5.63 -1.32
N LEU A 105 18.77 -5.60 -2.46
CA LEU A 105 17.54 -6.37 -2.71
C LEU A 105 17.81 -7.87 -2.53
N TYR A 106 17.04 -8.51 -1.64
CA TYR A 106 17.13 -9.95 -1.39
C TYR A 106 15.84 -10.69 -1.71
N LEU A 107 14.71 -9.99 -1.77
CA LEU A 107 13.42 -10.56 -2.11
C LEU A 107 12.62 -9.58 -2.97
N GLU A 108 12.12 -10.09 -4.08
CA GLU A 108 11.16 -9.41 -4.94
C GLU A 108 9.97 -10.33 -5.17
N GLU A 109 8.77 -9.86 -4.85
CA GLU A 109 7.54 -10.61 -4.99
C GLU A 109 6.63 -9.92 -6.02
N PRO A 110 6.44 -10.53 -7.21
CA PRO A 110 5.50 -10.00 -8.20
C PRO A 110 4.08 -9.96 -7.65
N MET A 111 3.35 -8.88 -7.97
CA MET A 111 2.00 -8.64 -7.53
C MET A 111 1.09 -8.54 -8.76
N ALA A 112 0.15 -9.48 -8.89
CA ALA A 112 -0.91 -9.49 -9.88
C ALA A 112 -2.28 -9.32 -9.21
N PRO A 113 -3.34 -8.93 -9.94
CA PRO A 113 -4.67 -8.79 -9.38
C PRO A 113 -5.11 -10.02 -8.57
N GLY A 114 -5.56 -9.80 -7.34
CA GLY A 114 -5.94 -10.83 -6.38
C GLY A 114 -4.79 -11.38 -5.52
N GLN A 115 -3.54 -11.02 -5.78
CA GLN A 115 -2.42 -11.45 -4.94
C GLN A 115 -2.19 -10.50 -3.77
N THR A 116 -1.95 -11.10 -2.59
CA THR A 116 -1.44 -10.43 -1.40
C THR A 116 -0.02 -10.88 -1.17
N HIS A 117 0.92 -9.95 -0.96
CA HIS A 117 2.29 -10.32 -0.65
C HIS A 117 2.38 -11.03 0.71
N ARG A 118 3.42 -11.82 0.91
CA ARG A 118 3.69 -12.44 2.20
C ARG A 118 3.93 -11.37 3.28
N PRO A 119 3.52 -11.63 4.55
CA PRO A 119 3.89 -10.74 5.64
C PRO A 119 5.41 -10.48 5.65
N MET A 120 5.79 -9.21 5.73
CA MET A 120 7.20 -8.79 5.74
C MET A 120 7.73 -8.61 7.16
N TYR A 121 6.83 -8.48 8.13
CA TYR A 121 7.15 -8.29 9.54
C TYR A 121 7.48 -9.63 10.22
N ASP A 122 8.39 -9.56 11.19
CA ASP A 122 8.71 -10.68 12.07
C ASP A 122 7.73 -10.81 13.24
N ASP A 123 7.98 -11.73 14.16
CA ASP A 123 7.11 -11.98 15.33
C ASP A 123 7.06 -10.78 16.30
N GLU A 124 8.07 -9.91 16.26
CA GLU A 124 8.17 -8.69 17.05
C GLU A 124 7.61 -7.46 16.30
N CYS A 125 7.05 -7.68 15.11
CA CYS A 125 6.52 -6.64 14.21
C CYS A 125 7.56 -5.68 13.64
N ASN A 126 8.84 -6.10 13.55
CA ASN A 126 9.84 -5.35 12.83
C ASN A 126 9.73 -5.60 11.32
N TYR A 127 9.97 -4.54 10.54
CA TYR A 127 9.95 -4.59 9.09
C TYR A 127 11.36 -4.51 8.51
N PRO A 128 11.64 -5.19 7.37
CA PRO A 128 12.83 -4.91 6.58
C PRO A 128 12.68 -3.56 5.87
N TRP A 129 13.75 -3.07 5.26
CA TRP A 129 13.63 -2.02 4.27
C TRP A 129 12.82 -2.54 3.08
N HIS A 130 11.72 -1.88 2.75
CA HIS A 130 10.81 -2.34 1.70
C HIS A 130 10.23 -1.18 0.91
N GLN A 131 9.76 -1.51 -0.29
CA GLN A 131 9.03 -0.58 -1.16
C GLN A 131 8.12 -1.35 -2.11
N PHE A 132 7.10 -0.67 -2.61
CA PHE A 132 6.31 -1.10 -3.75
C PHE A 132 6.79 -0.38 -5.02
N GLU A 133 6.92 -1.13 -6.12
CA GLU A 133 7.23 -0.59 -7.44
C GLU A 133 6.17 -1.03 -8.44
N THR A 134 5.68 -0.12 -9.27
CA THR A 134 4.72 -0.45 -10.33
C THR A 134 5.41 -1.01 -11.56
N ILE A 135 4.78 -2.02 -12.16
CA ILE A 135 5.09 -2.51 -13.52
C ILE A 135 4.13 -1.87 -14.54
N THR A 136 2.87 -1.68 -14.15
CA THR A 136 1.86 -0.91 -14.86
C THR A 136 1.15 0.03 -13.89
N PRO A 137 0.40 1.05 -14.35
CA PRO A 137 -0.47 1.81 -13.46
C PRO A 137 -1.35 0.83 -12.68
N SER A 138 -1.49 1.03 -11.38
CA SER A 138 -2.10 0.01 -10.53
C SER A 138 -2.91 0.59 -9.38
N ILE A 139 -3.86 -0.21 -8.90
CA ILE A 139 -4.54 0.00 -7.62
C ILE A 139 -4.18 -1.17 -6.72
N PHE A 140 -3.80 -0.88 -5.49
CA PHE A 140 -3.62 -1.87 -4.44
C PHE A 140 -4.32 -1.44 -3.15
N LEU A 141 -4.69 -2.43 -2.35
CA LEU A 141 -5.33 -2.25 -1.05
C LEU A 141 -4.31 -2.54 0.05
N ALA A 142 -4.04 -1.55 0.89
CA ALA A 142 -3.38 -1.78 2.16
C ALA A 142 -4.40 -2.26 3.19
N VAL A 143 -4.07 -3.36 3.85
CA VAL A 143 -4.82 -3.90 5.00
C VAL A 143 -3.92 -3.76 6.22
N GLU A 144 -4.30 -2.86 7.09
CA GLU A 144 -3.63 -2.58 8.35
C GLU A 144 -4.30 -3.38 9.47
N MET A 145 -3.51 -3.90 10.37
CA MET A 145 -3.99 -4.74 11.47
C MET A 145 -3.40 -4.23 12.78
N LEU A 146 -4.26 -3.80 13.67
CA LEU A 146 -3.87 -3.39 15.02
C LEU A 146 -3.98 -4.57 15.99
N PRO A 147 -3.21 -4.58 17.07
CA PRO A 147 -3.37 -5.53 18.17
C PRO A 147 -4.78 -5.48 18.76
N GLU A 148 -5.19 -6.58 19.36
CA GLU A 148 -6.47 -6.66 20.05
C GLU A 148 -6.59 -5.59 21.15
N GLY A 149 -7.71 -4.86 21.16
CA GLY A 149 -7.97 -3.79 22.12
C GLY A 149 -7.29 -2.45 21.79
N ALA A 150 -6.47 -2.36 20.75
CA ALA A 150 -5.91 -1.09 20.33
C ALA A 150 -7.00 -0.17 19.73
N ILE A 151 -6.86 1.12 20.01
CA ILE A 151 -7.75 2.15 19.45
C ILE A 151 -7.16 2.62 18.12
N PRO A 152 -7.94 2.58 17.03
CA PRO A 152 -7.49 3.13 15.76
C PRO A 152 -7.12 4.62 15.89
N PRO A 153 -5.99 5.04 15.31
CA PRO A 153 -5.63 6.45 15.31
C PRO A 153 -6.66 7.26 14.51
N ASN A 154 -6.96 8.45 14.99
CA ASN A 154 -7.75 9.43 14.22
C ASN A 154 -6.83 10.00 13.12
N LEU A 155 -6.98 9.50 11.91
CA LEU A 155 -6.26 9.95 10.71
C LEU A 155 -7.24 10.63 9.77
#